data_775c6ff1ae331dc9c4de180eb3c5a098
#
_entry.id   775c6ff1ae331dc9c4de180eb3c5a098
#
_cell.length_a   1.000
_cell.length_b   1.000
_cell.length_c   1.000
_cell.angle_alpha   90.00
_cell.angle_beta   90.00
_cell.angle_gamma   90.00
#
_symmetry.space_group_name_H-M   'P 1'
#
loop_
_entity.id
_entity.type
_entity.pdbx_description
1 polymer ?
#
loop_
_entity_poly.entity_id
_entity_poly.type
_entity_poly.pdbx_seq_one_letter_code
_entity_poly.pdbx_strand_id
1 'polypeptide(L)'
;MTDEQLRGPIEAILMVASEPVSFDELAGALEADPLDVAETLRSLASEYLGQGEGPARGFELREVAGGWRIYSARAYADVVGRFVVGSSHARLSQAALETLAVIAYRQPISRARIARIRGVNVDGVVRTLLARGLVEETGATPSGARLYGTTGEFLEKMGMTSLSELVPLAPYLPDADALDELEEEL
;
A
#
# COMPACT_ATOMS: atom_id res chain seq x y z
N MET A 1 17.03 19.41 18.09
CA MET A 1 16.20 20.61 17.75
C MET A 1 14.91 20.50 18.54
N THR A 2 14.21 21.63 18.76
CA THR A 2 12.88 21.56 19.40
C THR A 2 11.83 21.07 18.39
N ASP A 3 10.73 20.46 18.86
CA ASP A 3 9.59 20.04 18.01
C ASP A 3 9.13 21.18 17.09
N GLU A 4 8.95 22.39 17.64
CA GLU A 4 8.54 23.58 16.89
C GLU A 4 9.49 23.97 15.74
N GLN A 5 10.80 23.73 15.91
CA GLN A 5 11.81 24.00 14.88
C GLN A 5 11.84 22.93 13.77
N LEU A 6 11.40 21.71 14.06
CA LEU A 6 11.38 20.60 13.12
C LEU A 6 10.12 20.57 12.24
N ARG A 7 8.98 21.02 12.78
CA ARG A 7 7.66 20.89 12.12
C ARG A 7 7.65 21.48 10.72
N GLY A 8 7.96 22.77 10.57
CA GLY A 8 7.92 23.44 9.27
C GLY A 8 8.83 22.84 8.22
N PRO A 9 10.12 22.57 8.52
CA PRO A 9 11.02 21.88 7.60
C PRO A 9 10.54 20.48 7.21
N ILE A 10 10.01 19.67 8.14
CA ILE A 10 9.43 18.35 7.84
C ILE A 10 8.25 18.48 6.89
N GLU A 11 7.30 19.39 7.16
CA GLU A 11 6.16 19.66 6.30
C GLU A 11 6.60 20.07 4.89
N ALA A 12 7.61 20.93 4.78
CA ALA A 12 8.13 21.39 3.50
C ALA A 12 8.74 20.25 2.66
N ILE A 13 9.51 19.35 3.29
CA ILE A 13 10.09 18.18 2.61
C ILE A 13 8.97 17.24 2.16
N LEU A 14 8.04 16.89 3.05
CA LEU A 14 6.95 15.97 2.76
C LEU A 14 5.99 16.50 1.68
N MET A 15 5.85 17.83 1.54
CA MET A 15 5.03 18.45 0.52
C MET A 15 5.60 18.25 -0.90
N VAL A 16 6.92 18.16 -1.05
CA VAL A 16 7.58 17.98 -2.35
C VAL A 16 7.97 16.53 -2.63
N ALA A 17 7.93 15.65 -1.62
CA ALA A 17 8.29 14.27 -1.76
C ALA A 17 7.30 13.51 -2.65
N SER A 18 7.79 12.82 -3.67
CA SER A 18 7.00 11.97 -4.57
C SER A 18 6.81 10.55 -4.02
N GLU A 19 7.63 10.13 -3.08
CA GLU A 19 7.65 8.82 -2.44
C GLU A 19 7.64 8.99 -0.91
N PRO A 20 7.26 7.94 -0.13
CA PRO A 20 7.38 7.98 1.32
C PRO A 20 8.82 8.21 1.76
N VAL A 21 9.03 9.13 2.70
CA VAL A 21 10.35 9.50 3.22
C VAL A 21 10.54 8.90 4.61
N SER A 22 11.65 8.18 4.82
CA SER A 22 11.96 7.60 6.13
C SER A 22 12.34 8.70 7.14
N PHE A 23 12.16 8.42 8.43
CA PHE A 23 12.59 9.36 9.47
C PHE A 23 14.12 9.54 9.50
N ASP A 24 14.89 8.54 9.08
CA ASP A 24 16.36 8.64 8.97
C ASP A 24 16.78 9.60 7.85
N GLU A 25 16.09 9.56 6.70
CA GLU A 25 16.32 10.51 5.60
C GLU A 25 15.96 11.93 6.00
N LEU A 26 14.83 12.11 6.71
CA LEU A 26 14.45 13.42 7.27
C LEU A 26 15.47 13.91 8.29
N ALA A 27 15.91 13.05 9.20
CA ALA A 27 16.90 13.39 10.21
C ALA A 27 18.23 13.79 9.58
N GLY A 28 18.66 13.07 8.54
CA GLY A 28 19.87 13.41 7.77
C GLY A 28 19.75 14.76 7.06
N ALA A 29 18.62 15.02 6.41
CA ALA A 29 18.37 16.28 5.70
C ALA A 29 18.27 17.50 6.64
N LEU A 30 17.79 17.30 7.86
CA LEU A 30 17.59 18.35 8.86
C LEU A 30 18.75 18.48 9.86
N GLU A 31 19.77 17.62 9.77
CA GLU A 31 20.87 17.52 10.72
C GLU A 31 20.34 17.40 12.18
N ALA A 32 19.25 16.62 12.37
CA ALA A 32 18.53 16.48 13.63
C ALA A 32 18.62 15.04 14.17
N ASP A 33 18.30 14.87 15.46
CA ASP A 33 18.21 13.55 16.07
C ASP A 33 17.04 12.76 15.47
N PRO A 34 17.24 11.52 15.01
CA PRO A 34 16.17 10.69 14.46
C PRO A 34 14.98 10.47 15.42
N LEU A 35 15.23 10.45 16.74
CA LEU A 35 14.17 10.32 17.75
C LEU A 35 13.29 11.57 17.81
N ASP A 36 13.90 12.76 17.76
CA ASP A 36 13.17 14.04 17.73
C ASP A 36 12.30 14.12 16.48
N VAL A 37 12.85 13.71 15.30
CA VAL A 37 12.12 13.68 14.04
C VAL A 37 10.93 12.71 14.09
N ALA A 38 11.14 11.50 14.62
CA ALA A 38 10.08 10.50 14.75
C ALA A 38 8.96 10.94 15.71
N GLU A 39 9.29 11.65 16.78
CA GLU A 39 8.32 12.21 17.72
C GLU A 39 7.51 13.34 17.05
N THR A 40 8.19 14.26 16.35
CA THR A 40 7.55 15.35 15.61
C THR A 40 6.61 14.83 14.52
N LEU A 41 6.97 13.79 13.78
CA LEU A 41 6.13 13.16 12.77
C LEU A 41 4.84 12.59 13.37
N ARG A 42 4.91 11.91 14.53
CA ARG A 42 3.72 11.39 15.23
C ARG A 42 2.84 12.51 15.75
N SER A 43 3.44 13.58 16.28
CA SER A 43 2.75 14.78 16.73
C SER A 43 1.98 15.43 15.59
N LEU A 44 2.62 15.65 14.44
CA LEU A 44 1.98 16.19 13.22
C LEU A 44 0.85 15.30 12.72
N ALA A 45 1.05 13.98 12.67
CA ALA A 45 0.02 13.03 12.24
C ALA A 45 -1.23 13.11 13.14
N SER A 46 -1.04 13.17 14.45
CA SER A 46 -2.12 13.32 15.43
C SER A 46 -2.87 14.66 15.27
N GLU A 47 -2.12 15.75 15.08
CA GLU A 47 -2.71 17.08 14.89
C GLU A 47 -3.55 17.15 13.62
N TYR A 48 -3.06 16.60 12.48
CA TYR A 48 -3.79 16.65 11.22
C TYR A 48 -5.10 15.84 11.27
N LEU A 49 -5.17 14.82 12.11
CA LEU A 49 -6.39 14.06 12.39
C LEU A 49 -7.37 14.81 13.34
N GLY A 50 -6.99 15.98 13.85
CA GLY A 50 -7.82 16.74 14.80
C GLY A 50 -7.81 16.17 16.22
N GLN A 51 -6.79 15.39 16.58
CA GLN A 51 -6.62 14.84 17.95
C GLN A 51 -5.94 15.84 18.92
N GLY A 52 -5.65 17.07 18.43
CA GLY A 52 -5.11 18.18 19.19
C GLY A 52 -6.15 19.30 19.40
N GLU A 53 -5.66 20.52 19.64
CA GLU A 53 -6.52 21.71 19.86
C GLU A 53 -7.20 22.24 18.58
N GLY A 54 -6.72 21.82 17.40
CA GLY A 54 -7.21 22.25 16.09
C GLY A 54 -8.21 21.27 15.45
N PRO A 55 -8.95 21.74 14.42
CA PRO A 55 -9.81 20.85 13.64
C PRO A 55 -8.98 19.90 12.77
N ALA A 56 -9.55 18.73 12.43
CA ALA A 56 -8.99 17.82 11.44
C ALA A 56 -8.73 18.55 10.11
N ARG A 57 -7.63 18.22 9.45
CA ARG A 57 -7.26 18.79 8.15
C ARG A 57 -7.89 18.03 6.99
N GLY A 58 -7.86 18.61 5.79
CA GLY A 58 -8.25 17.92 4.55
C GLY A 58 -7.19 16.92 4.03
N PHE A 59 -6.10 16.77 4.76
CA PHE A 59 -5.00 15.85 4.49
C PHE A 59 -4.57 15.18 5.78
N GLU A 60 -3.90 14.04 5.67
CA GLU A 60 -3.37 13.26 6.77
C GLU A 60 -1.93 12.89 6.50
N LEU A 61 -1.12 12.79 7.54
CA LEU A 61 0.24 12.30 7.50
C LEU A 61 0.23 10.83 7.94
N ARG A 62 0.76 9.94 7.11
CA ARG A 62 0.73 8.49 7.36
C ARG A 62 2.10 7.88 7.16
N GLU A 63 2.39 6.90 8.01
CA GLU A 63 3.50 5.98 7.79
C GLU A 63 3.04 4.87 6.84
N VAL A 64 3.75 4.68 5.73
CA VAL A 64 3.43 3.68 4.69
C VAL A 64 4.73 3.19 4.04
N ALA A 65 4.82 1.93 3.70
CA ALA A 65 5.99 1.35 3.02
C ALA A 65 7.35 1.69 3.68
N GLY A 66 7.36 1.84 5.01
CA GLY A 66 8.57 2.17 5.77
C GLY A 66 8.96 3.65 5.78
N GLY A 67 8.12 4.56 5.30
CA GLY A 67 8.34 6.00 5.31
C GLY A 67 7.06 6.80 5.56
N TRP A 68 7.20 8.11 5.66
CA TRP A 68 6.11 9.04 5.93
C TRP A 68 5.71 9.81 4.67
N ARG A 69 4.40 10.01 4.49
CA ARG A 69 3.86 10.73 3.36
C ARG A 69 2.54 11.42 3.68
N ILE A 70 2.28 12.56 3.02
CA ILE A 70 1.01 13.28 3.10
C ILE A 70 0.03 12.72 2.08
N TYR A 71 -1.19 12.45 2.53
CA TYR A 71 -2.33 11.97 1.72
C TYR A 71 -3.53 12.89 1.90
N SER A 72 -4.46 12.89 0.95
CA SER A 72 -5.79 13.46 1.18
C SER A 72 -6.51 12.67 2.27
N ALA A 73 -7.19 13.36 3.19
CA ALA A 73 -7.89 12.69 4.28
C ALA A 73 -9.02 11.80 3.76
N ARG A 74 -9.16 10.59 4.35
CA ARG A 74 -10.19 9.59 3.97
C ARG A 74 -11.61 10.15 3.98
N ALA A 75 -11.91 11.08 4.88
CA ALA A 75 -13.20 11.73 4.97
C ALA A 75 -13.62 12.42 3.67
N TYR A 76 -12.68 12.76 2.80
CA TYR A 76 -12.90 13.45 1.53
C TYR A 76 -12.66 12.58 0.31
N ALA A 77 -12.57 11.25 0.48
CA ALA A 77 -12.26 10.32 -0.62
C ALA A 77 -13.20 10.45 -1.81
N ASP A 78 -14.51 10.63 -1.57
CA ASP A 78 -15.51 10.81 -2.63
C ASP A 78 -15.31 12.10 -3.43
N VAL A 79 -14.96 13.20 -2.74
CA VAL A 79 -14.71 14.50 -3.38
C VAL A 79 -13.44 14.43 -4.24
N VAL A 80 -12.36 13.91 -3.65
CA VAL A 80 -11.07 13.71 -4.33
C VAL A 80 -11.24 12.73 -5.50
N GLY A 81 -11.99 11.63 -5.30
CA GLY A 81 -12.28 10.66 -6.33
C GLY A 81 -12.99 11.27 -7.54
N ARG A 82 -13.98 12.15 -7.34
CA ARG A 82 -14.66 12.86 -8.44
C ARG A 82 -13.70 13.79 -9.20
N PHE A 83 -12.82 14.47 -8.50
CA PHE A 83 -11.81 15.34 -9.12
C PHE A 83 -10.79 14.56 -9.95
N VAL A 84 -10.27 13.44 -9.41
CA VAL A 84 -9.24 12.61 -10.06
C VAL A 84 -9.81 11.79 -11.22
N VAL A 85 -11.07 11.32 -11.12
CA VAL A 85 -11.75 10.49 -12.16
C VAL A 85 -11.96 11.22 -13.49
N GLY A 86 -11.83 12.54 -13.54
CA GLY A 86 -11.72 13.27 -14.80
C GLY A 86 -10.53 12.83 -15.68
N SER A 87 -9.56 12.08 -15.14
CA SER A 87 -8.44 11.45 -15.85
C SER A 87 -8.65 9.93 -15.93
N SER A 88 -9.34 9.45 -16.96
CA SER A 88 -9.86 8.07 -17.12
C SER A 88 -8.81 6.94 -17.28
N HIS A 89 -7.52 7.22 -17.12
CA HIS A 89 -6.44 6.25 -17.40
C HIS A 89 -5.89 5.50 -16.18
N ALA A 90 -6.40 5.75 -14.97
CA ALA A 90 -5.76 5.30 -13.74
C ALA A 90 -6.39 4.04 -13.10
N ARG A 91 -7.59 3.62 -13.48
CA ARG A 91 -8.26 2.49 -12.80
C ARG A 91 -7.78 1.13 -13.29
N LEU A 92 -7.56 0.22 -12.34
CA LEU A 92 -7.42 -1.21 -12.65
C LEU A 92 -8.80 -1.77 -13.04
N SER A 93 -8.82 -2.68 -14.02
CA SER A 93 -10.02 -3.47 -14.32
C SER A 93 -10.35 -4.41 -13.15
N GLN A 94 -11.59 -4.88 -13.08
CA GLN A 94 -12.01 -5.87 -12.08
C GLN A 94 -11.10 -7.10 -12.11
N ALA A 95 -10.81 -7.64 -13.30
CA ALA A 95 -9.90 -8.76 -13.47
C ALA A 95 -8.47 -8.49 -12.94
N ALA A 96 -7.99 -7.25 -13.07
CA ALA A 96 -6.68 -6.85 -12.55
C ALA A 96 -6.69 -6.76 -11.02
N LEU A 97 -7.75 -6.22 -10.42
CA LEU A 97 -7.90 -6.17 -8.96
C LEU A 97 -7.97 -7.57 -8.34
N GLU A 98 -8.75 -8.47 -8.90
CA GLU A 98 -8.87 -9.85 -8.44
C GLU A 98 -7.54 -10.61 -8.57
N THR A 99 -6.80 -10.41 -9.67
CA THR A 99 -5.49 -11.03 -9.87
C THR A 99 -4.46 -10.46 -8.91
N LEU A 100 -4.47 -9.15 -8.67
CA LEU A 100 -3.61 -8.49 -7.68
C LEU A 100 -3.89 -9.02 -6.27
N ALA A 101 -5.16 -9.22 -5.91
CA ALA A 101 -5.53 -9.82 -4.63
C ALA A 101 -4.96 -11.24 -4.48
N VAL A 102 -5.10 -12.09 -5.50
CA VAL A 102 -4.49 -13.44 -5.48
C VAL A 102 -2.99 -13.38 -5.23
N ILE A 103 -2.27 -12.46 -5.91
CA ILE A 103 -0.83 -12.29 -5.71
C ILE A 103 -0.55 -11.83 -4.27
N ALA A 104 -1.23 -10.79 -3.79
CA ALA A 104 -1.00 -10.21 -2.47
C ALA A 104 -1.15 -11.24 -1.33
N TYR A 105 -2.17 -12.10 -1.42
CA TYR A 105 -2.44 -13.10 -0.38
C TYR A 105 -1.66 -14.43 -0.53
N ARG A 106 -1.10 -14.72 -1.70
CA ARG A 106 -0.47 -16.03 -2.02
C ARG A 106 0.97 -15.95 -2.44
N GLN A 107 1.56 -14.75 -2.43
CA GLN A 107 2.97 -14.54 -2.77
C GLN A 107 3.94 -15.28 -1.83
N PRO A 108 5.09 -15.76 -2.38
CA PRO A 108 5.47 -15.74 -3.78
C PRO A 108 4.71 -16.79 -4.61
N ILE A 109 4.18 -16.40 -5.79
CA ILE A 109 3.29 -17.26 -6.59
C ILE A 109 3.63 -17.22 -8.07
N SER A 110 3.53 -18.36 -8.77
CA SER A 110 3.76 -18.47 -10.21
C SER A 110 2.50 -18.11 -11.03
N ARG A 111 2.70 -17.67 -12.31
CA ARG A 111 1.57 -17.38 -13.22
C ARG A 111 0.63 -18.58 -13.42
N ALA A 112 1.18 -19.79 -13.53
CA ALA A 112 0.38 -21.01 -13.69
C ALA A 112 -0.55 -21.21 -12.49
N ARG A 113 -0.05 -20.98 -11.26
CA ARG A 113 -0.86 -21.09 -10.04
C ARG A 113 -1.90 -19.96 -9.94
N ILE A 114 -1.54 -18.73 -10.32
CA ILE A 114 -2.50 -17.62 -10.41
C ILE A 114 -3.61 -17.97 -11.40
N ALA A 115 -3.28 -18.44 -12.60
CA ALA A 115 -4.25 -18.83 -13.62
C ALA A 115 -5.19 -19.94 -13.15
N ARG A 116 -4.67 -20.93 -12.42
CA ARG A 116 -5.50 -22.00 -11.81
C ARG A 116 -6.51 -21.45 -10.80
N ILE A 117 -6.08 -20.55 -9.89
CA ILE A 117 -6.97 -19.94 -8.90
C ILE A 117 -8.02 -19.06 -9.58
N ARG A 118 -7.64 -18.32 -10.62
CA ARG A 118 -8.52 -17.40 -11.34
C ARG A 118 -9.45 -18.09 -12.35
N GLY A 119 -9.15 -19.32 -12.76
CA GLY A 119 -9.87 -20.05 -13.81
C GLY A 119 -9.71 -19.48 -15.22
N VAL A 120 -8.80 -18.51 -15.45
CA VAL A 120 -8.61 -17.80 -16.72
C VAL A 120 -7.13 -17.53 -17.02
N ASN A 121 -6.81 -17.19 -18.27
CA ASN A 121 -5.47 -16.71 -18.63
C ASN A 121 -5.19 -15.36 -17.97
N VAL A 122 -4.06 -15.26 -17.28
CA VAL A 122 -3.67 -14.06 -16.51
C VAL A 122 -2.46 -13.31 -17.10
N ASP A 123 -1.91 -13.75 -18.23
CA ASP A 123 -0.66 -13.20 -18.77
C ASP A 123 -0.74 -11.71 -19.08
N GLY A 124 -1.83 -11.26 -19.67
CA GLY A 124 -2.07 -9.85 -19.97
C GLY A 124 -2.23 -9.03 -18.70
N VAL A 125 -2.94 -9.57 -17.73
CA VAL A 125 -3.20 -8.89 -16.45
C VAL A 125 -1.92 -8.79 -15.63
N VAL A 126 -1.15 -9.86 -15.48
CA VAL A 126 0.13 -9.84 -14.75
C VAL A 126 1.12 -8.86 -15.41
N ARG A 127 1.17 -8.81 -16.75
CA ARG A 127 1.99 -7.82 -17.46
C ARG A 127 1.56 -6.39 -17.15
N THR A 128 0.26 -6.13 -17.07
CA THR A 128 -0.27 -4.82 -16.70
C THR A 128 0.10 -4.44 -15.26
N LEU A 129 0.02 -5.37 -14.32
CA LEU A 129 0.39 -5.14 -12.92
C LEU A 129 1.89 -4.86 -12.75
N LEU A 130 2.75 -5.61 -13.49
CA LEU A 130 4.19 -5.35 -13.57
C LEU A 130 4.49 -3.96 -14.13
N ALA A 131 3.85 -3.60 -15.26
CA ALA A 131 4.04 -2.29 -15.90
C ALA A 131 3.58 -1.11 -15.04
N ARG A 132 2.69 -1.35 -14.09
CA ARG A 132 2.21 -0.36 -13.11
C ARG A 132 2.99 -0.36 -11.80
N GLY A 133 4.05 -1.16 -11.69
CA GLY A 133 4.87 -1.25 -10.49
C GLY A 133 4.18 -1.88 -9.27
N LEU A 134 2.98 -2.49 -9.41
CA LEU A 134 2.23 -3.07 -8.30
C LEU A 134 2.71 -4.46 -7.92
N VAL A 135 3.36 -5.15 -8.86
CA VAL A 135 3.87 -6.52 -8.74
C VAL A 135 5.28 -6.56 -9.32
N GLU A 136 6.13 -7.40 -8.76
CA GLU A 136 7.49 -7.65 -9.22
C GLU A 136 7.82 -9.15 -9.26
N GLU A 137 8.91 -9.51 -9.93
CA GLU A 137 9.47 -10.86 -9.92
C GLU A 137 10.32 -11.03 -8.67
N THR A 138 9.91 -11.91 -7.75
CA THR A 138 10.59 -12.15 -6.47
C THR A 138 11.52 -13.35 -6.50
N GLY A 139 11.56 -14.12 -7.60
CA GLY A 139 12.40 -15.29 -7.76
C GLY A 139 11.86 -16.28 -8.77
N ALA A 140 12.34 -17.52 -8.71
CA ALA A 140 11.90 -18.63 -9.57
C ALA A 140 11.77 -19.94 -8.77
N THR A 141 10.89 -20.81 -9.25
CA THR A 141 10.80 -22.20 -8.75
C THR A 141 12.04 -23.02 -9.18
N PRO A 142 12.31 -24.18 -8.58
CA PRO A 142 13.35 -25.10 -9.06
C PRO A 142 13.19 -25.52 -10.52
N SER A 143 11.97 -25.49 -11.07
CA SER A 143 11.68 -25.76 -12.50
C SER A 143 11.86 -24.54 -13.40
N GLY A 144 12.31 -23.38 -12.86
CA GLY A 144 12.55 -22.15 -13.62
C GLY A 144 11.32 -21.26 -13.83
N ALA A 145 10.16 -21.60 -13.26
CA ALA A 145 8.98 -20.73 -13.38
C ALA A 145 9.13 -19.51 -12.48
N ARG A 146 8.91 -18.31 -13.03
CA ARG A 146 9.00 -17.04 -12.33
C ARG A 146 7.95 -16.95 -11.23
N LEU A 147 8.36 -16.40 -10.09
CA LEU A 147 7.51 -16.11 -8.93
C LEU A 147 7.28 -14.60 -8.83
N TYR A 148 6.10 -14.23 -8.43
CA TYR A 148 5.63 -12.85 -8.32
C TYR A 148 5.22 -12.51 -6.90
N GLY A 149 5.50 -11.28 -6.50
CA GLY A 149 5.06 -10.67 -5.25
C GLY A 149 4.64 -9.22 -5.48
N THR A 150 4.10 -8.60 -4.45
CA THR A 150 3.76 -7.18 -4.42
C THR A 150 4.98 -6.32 -4.08
N THR A 151 4.95 -5.06 -4.49
CA THR A 151 6.03 -4.08 -4.31
C THR A 151 5.78 -3.13 -3.13
N GLY A 152 6.77 -2.28 -2.81
CA GLY A 152 6.59 -1.13 -1.92
C GLY A 152 5.54 -0.15 -2.44
N GLU A 153 5.47 0.07 -3.77
CA GLU A 153 4.43 0.92 -4.40
C GLU A 153 3.01 0.37 -4.17
N PHE A 154 2.85 -0.96 -4.16
CA PHE A 154 1.58 -1.58 -3.76
C PHE A 154 1.20 -1.22 -2.32
N LEU A 155 2.13 -1.36 -1.36
CA LEU A 155 1.88 -1.00 0.04
C LEU A 155 1.53 0.47 0.18
N GLU A 156 2.26 1.35 -0.50
CA GLU A 156 2.01 2.78 -0.52
C GLU A 156 0.59 3.10 -1.02
N LYS A 157 0.19 2.55 -2.19
CA LYS A 157 -1.14 2.77 -2.76
C LYS A 157 -2.27 2.21 -1.90
N MET A 158 -2.01 1.12 -1.17
CA MET A 158 -2.93 0.55 -0.21
C MET A 158 -2.92 1.30 1.14
N GLY A 159 -1.91 2.16 1.37
CA GLY A 159 -1.71 2.88 2.61
C GLY A 159 -1.37 1.97 3.77
N MET A 160 -0.54 0.95 3.53
CA MET A 160 -0.10 -0.04 4.49
C MET A 160 1.41 0.09 4.74
N THR A 161 1.86 -0.24 5.95
CA THR A 161 3.28 -0.33 6.28
C THR A 161 3.85 -1.70 5.92
N SER A 162 3.01 -2.74 5.98
CA SER A 162 3.41 -4.11 5.66
C SER A 162 2.22 -4.96 5.19
N LEU A 163 2.53 -6.12 4.60
CA LEU A 163 1.51 -7.09 4.16
C LEU A 163 0.72 -7.71 5.33
N SER A 164 1.22 -7.62 6.55
CA SER A 164 0.51 -8.11 7.75
C SER A 164 -0.78 -7.31 8.06
N GLU A 165 -0.91 -6.12 7.46
CA GLU A 165 -2.14 -5.31 7.57
C GLU A 165 -3.24 -5.72 6.60
N LEU A 166 -2.97 -6.66 5.67
CA LEU A 166 -4.01 -7.24 4.83
C LEU A 166 -5.05 -7.94 5.70
N VAL A 167 -6.32 -7.63 5.43
CA VAL A 167 -7.44 -8.25 6.16
C VAL A 167 -7.36 -9.77 6.01
N PRO A 168 -7.34 -10.54 7.11
CA PRO A 168 -7.32 -12.01 7.03
C PRO A 168 -8.52 -12.53 6.23
N LEU A 169 -8.27 -13.49 5.31
CA LEU A 169 -9.35 -14.10 4.52
C LEU A 169 -10.16 -15.16 5.31
N ALA A 170 -9.60 -15.68 6.40
CA ALA A 170 -10.23 -16.75 7.18
C ALA A 170 -11.70 -16.49 7.57
N PRO A 171 -12.12 -15.28 7.97
CA PRO A 171 -13.51 -14.99 8.28
C PRO A 171 -14.47 -15.02 7.06
N TYR A 172 -13.92 -15.04 5.84
CA TYR A 172 -14.66 -14.97 4.58
C TYR A 172 -14.54 -16.26 3.75
N LEU A 173 -13.80 -17.25 4.25
CA LEU A 173 -13.67 -18.55 3.62
C LEU A 173 -14.67 -19.52 4.30
N PRO A 174 -15.23 -20.49 3.55
CA PRO A 174 -15.94 -21.60 4.14
C PRO A 174 -15.05 -22.30 5.18
N ASP A 175 -15.65 -22.83 6.22
CA ASP A 175 -14.94 -23.67 7.19
C ASP A 175 -14.23 -24.83 6.48
N ALA A 176 -13.13 -25.33 7.08
CA ALA A 176 -12.31 -26.37 6.46
C ALA A 176 -13.15 -27.60 6.06
N ASP A 177 -14.14 -27.98 6.88
CA ASP A 177 -15.06 -29.09 6.62
C ASP A 177 -15.94 -28.84 5.38
N ALA A 178 -16.35 -27.58 5.13
CA ALA A 178 -17.11 -27.21 3.94
C ALA A 178 -16.24 -27.17 2.65
N LEU A 179 -14.91 -27.03 2.78
CA LEU A 179 -13.99 -27.11 1.65
C LEU A 179 -13.74 -28.57 1.23
N ASP A 180 -13.67 -29.49 2.17
CA ASP A 180 -13.51 -30.91 1.90
C ASP A 180 -14.77 -31.51 1.21
N GLU A 181 -15.98 -31.05 1.58
CA GLU A 181 -17.22 -31.41 0.87
C GLU A 181 -17.26 -30.92 -0.58
N LEU A 182 -16.69 -29.72 -0.87
CA LEU A 182 -16.60 -29.16 -2.22
C LEU A 182 -15.55 -29.84 -3.09
N GLU A 183 -14.49 -30.42 -2.49
CA GLU A 183 -13.49 -31.20 -3.23
C GLU A 183 -14.00 -32.62 -3.58
N GLU A 184 -14.94 -33.19 -2.82
CA GLU A 184 -15.56 -34.49 -3.10
C GLU A 184 -16.63 -34.41 -4.23
N GLU A 185 -17.18 -33.21 -4.53
CA GLU A 185 -18.18 -32.98 -5.58
C GLU A 185 -17.57 -32.65 -6.97
N LEU A 186 -16.23 -32.49 -7.09
CA LEU A 186 -15.52 -32.13 -8.32
C LEU A 186 -14.69 -33.28 -8.90
#